data_5ffcd416ae03ac238cb0f4994ea732e4
#
_entry.id   5ffcd416ae03ac238cb0f4994ea732e4
#
_cell.length_a   1.000
_cell.length_b   1.000
_cell.length_c   1.000
_cell.angle_alpha   90.00
_cell.angle_beta   90.00
_cell.angle_gamma   90.00
#
_symmetry.space_group_name_H-M   'P 1'
#
loop_
_entity.id
_entity.type
_entity.pdbx_description
1 polymer ?
#
loop_
_entity_poly.entity_id
_entity_poly.type
_entity_poly.pdbx_seq_one_letter_code
_entity_poly.pdbx_strand_id
1 'polypeptide(L)'
;MTEAYIYDAVRTPRGKGKKDGSLHQATPVWLLRTLLQALQARNRLDTALVDDLVLGCVTPVGEQGADIARTAVLDAGWAQTVAGVTQSRFCASGLESVNLATAKIMSGMEDMVVAGGVESMSRWAMGSDGGAWVMDPRVNSGTAFIPQGISADLIATLEGFGRADLDGFAAESHRRAAQAQAEGRFARSIVPVTDINGMVMLDRDETVRPGTSVE
;
A
#
# COMPACT_ATOMS: atom_id res chain seq x y z
N MET A 1 -28.39 -1.88 -11.85
CA MET A 1 -26.93 -2.02 -11.70
C MET A 1 -26.69 -2.81 -10.44
N THR A 2 -25.81 -3.80 -10.48
CA THR A 2 -25.41 -4.55 -9.28
C THR A 2 -24.63 -3.60 -8.37
N GLU A 3 -24.88 -3.64 -7.07
CA GLU A 3 -24.12 -2.85 -6.08
C GLU A 3 -22.92 -3.64 -5.61
N ALA A 4 -21.79 -2.93 -5.35
CA ALA A 4 -20.61 -3.51 -4.75
C ALA A 4 -20.48 -3.06 -3.29
N TYR A 5 -20.19 -4.00 -2.40
CA TYR A 5 -20.09 -3.75 -0.96
C TYR A 5 -18.69 -4.07 -0.44
N ILE A 6 -18.18 -3.27 0.48
CA ILE A 6 -16.95 -3.56 1.20
C ILE A 6 -17.29 -4.25 2.51
N TYR A 7 -16.89 -5.51 2.67
CA TYR A 7 -17.20 -6.32 3.84
C TYR A 7 -16.16 -6.17 4.95
N ASP A 8 -14.87 -6.06 4.59
CA ASP A 8 -13.78 -5.91 5.55
C ASP A 8 -12.60 -5.16 4.92
N ALA A 9 -11.76 -4.57 5.77
CA ALA A 9 -10.55 -3.89 5.35
C ALA A 9 -9.47 -4.04 6.43
N VAL A 10 -8.32 -4.57 6.03
CA VAL A 10 -7.15 -4.76 6.90
C VAL A 10 -5.89 -4.20 6.26
N ARG A 11 -4.92 -3.87 7.08
CA ARG A 11 -3.59 -3.47 6.64
C ARG A 11 -2.51 -3.92 7.62
N THR A 12 -1.29 -4.04 7.15
CA THR A 12 -0.13 -4.12 8.04
C THR A 12 0.13 -2.75 8.69
N PRO A 13 0.87 -2.70 9.80
CA PRO A 13 1.49 -1.46 10.22
C PRO A 13 2.39 -0.91 9.12
N ARG A 14 2.56 0.41 9.07
CA ARG A 14 3.52 1.07 8.18
C ARG A 14 4.91 1.04 8.77
N GLY A 15 5.77 0.22 8.19
CA GLY A 15 7.21 0.23 8.48
C GLY A 15 7.91 1.42 7.85
N LYS A 16 9.03 1.81 8.41
CA LYS A 16 9.93 2.83 7.84
C LYS A 16 10.53 2.31 6.53
N GLY A 17 10.42 3.09 5.46
CA GLY A 17 10.90 2.75 4.12
C GLY A 17 12.43 2.83 3.98
N LYS A 18 13.19 2.31 4.94
CA LYS A 18 14.65 2.28 4.99
C LYS A 18 15.13 0.93 5.49
N LYS A 19 16.41 0.61 5.26
CA LYS A 19 17.03 -0.67 5.66
C LYS A 19 16.98 -0.94 7.17
N ASP A 20 16.89 0.11 7.98
CA ASP A 20 16.74 0.05 9.44
C ASP A 20 15.27 0.03 9.91
N GLY A 21 14.31 -0.05 8.98
CA GLY A 21 12.88 -0.18 9.31
C GLY A 21 12.54 -1.57 9.83
N SER A 22 11.59 -1.64 10.77
CA SER A 22 11.20 -2.88 11.46
C SER A 22 10.69 -3.96 10.52
N LEU A 23 10.11 -3.61 9.37
CA LEU A 23 9.60 -4.56 8.38
C LEU A 23 10.60 -4.90 7.26
N HIS A 24 11.86 -4.43 7.34
CA HIS A 24 12.84 -4.69 6.27
C HIS A 24 13.09 -6.19 6.02
N GLN A 25 13.01 -7.02 7.04
CA GLN A 25 13.22 -8.46 6.91
C GLN A 25 11.98 -9.21 6.38
N ALA A 26 10.79 -8.61 6.46
CA ALA A 26 9.60 -9.20 5.89
C ALA A 26 9.56 -8.98 4.36
N THR A 27 9.49 -10.07 3.59
CA THR A 27 9.33 -9.96 2.14
C THR A 27 7.96 -9.40 1.76
N PRO A 28 7.80 -8.77 0.58
CA PRO A 28 6.50 -8.28 0.13
C PRO A 28 5.41 -9.37 0.11
N VAL A 29 5.75 -10.58 -0.32
CA VAL A 29 4.81 -11.71 -0.32
C VAL A 29 4.42 -12.12 1.11
N TRP A 30 5.35 -12.08 2.05
CA TRP A 30 5.05 -12.33 3.46
C TRP A 30 4.03 -11.33 4.02
N LEU A 31 4.20 -10.04 3.74
CA LEU A 31 3.25 -9.00 4.16
C LEU A 31 1.86 -9.28 3.60
N LEU A 32 1.77 -9.63 2.32
CA LEU A 32 0.51 -10.00 1.67
C LEU A 32 -0.09 -11.27 2.27
N ARG A 33 0.69 -12.34 2.44
CA ARG A 33 0.24 -13.57 3.08
C ARG A 33 -0.37 -13.30 4.45
N THR A 34 0.30 -12.47 5.26
CA THR A 34 -0.20 -12.08 6.60
C THR A 34 -1.61 -11.49 6.52
N LEU A 35 -1.87 -10.60 5.56
CA LEU A 35 -3.18 -9.97 5.39
C LEU A 35 -4.22 -10.93 4.82
N LEU A 36 -3.86 -11.73 3.82
CA LEU A 36 -4.78 -12.70 3.20
C LEU A 36 -5.25 -13.74 4.23
N GLN A 37 -4.31 -14.27 5.02
CA GLN A 37 -4.63 -15.21 6.11
C GLN A 37 -5.48 -14.56 7.22
N ALA A 38 -5.21 -13.29 7.55
CA ALA A 38 -6.03 -12.55 8.51
C ALA A 38 -7.46 -12.33 8.00
N LEU A 39 -7.65 -11.96 6.74
CA LEU A 39 -8.97 -11.82 6.12
C LEU A 39 -9.72 -13.15 6.14
N GLN A 40 -9.05 -14.24 5.77
CA GLN A 40 -9.63 -15.58 5.78
C GLN A 40 -10.09 -15.98 7.18
N ALA A 41 -9.22 -15.84 8.18
CA ALA A 41 -9.52 -16.25 9.55
C ALA A 41 -10.64 -15.40 10.18
N ARG A 42 -10.58 -14.07 10.03
CA ARG A 42 -11.57 -13.14 10.61
C ARG A 42 -12.99 -13.37 10.09
N ASN A 43 -13.09 -13.62 8.79
CA ASN A 43 -14.37 -13.74 8.11
C ASN A 43 -14.82 -15.19 7.91
N ARG A 44 -13.99 -16.17 8.32
CA ARG A 44 -14.19 -17.60 8.00
C ARG A 44 -14.44 -17.76 6.50
N LEU A 45 -13.63 -17.04 5.71
CA LEU A 45 -13.79 -16.95 4.26
C LEU A 45 -13.44 -18.29 3.61
N ASP A 46 -14.38 -18.84 2.86
CA ASP A 46 -14.08 -19.89 1.89
C ASP A 46 -13.40 -19.24 0.68
N THR A 47 -12.11 -19.47 0.56
CA THR A 47 -11.29 -18.83 -0.48
C THR A 47 -11.65 -19.31 -1.89
N ALA A 48 -12.34 -20.44 -2.03
CA ALA A 48 -12.83 -20.91 -3.33
C ALA A 48 -13.96 -20.02 -3.91
N LEU A 49 -14.55 -19.17 -3.09
CA LEU A 49 -15.56 -18.18 -3.52
C LEU A 49 -14.95 -16.88 -4.04
N VAL A 50 -13.63 -16.70 -3.88
CA VAL A 50 -12.95 -15.49 -4.36
C VAL A 50 -12.54 -15.69 -5.82
N ASP A 51 -12.99 -14.79 -6.69
CA ASP A 51 -12.69 -14.84 -8.12
C ASP A 51 -11.28 -14.30 -8.42
N ASP A 52 -10.92 -13.16 -7.80
CA ASP A 52 -9.66 -12.46 -8.14
C ASP A 52 -9.08 -11.72 -6.94
N LEU A 53 -7.75 -11.57 -6.97
CA LEU A 53 -6.98 -10.62 -6.16
C LEU A 53 -6.43 -9.52 -7.06
N VAL A 54 -7.02 -8.33 -7.01
CA VAL A 54 -6.55 -7.15 -7.74
C VAL A 54 -5.59 -6.36 -6.84
N LEU A 55 -4.31 -6.31 -7.20
CA LEU A 55 -3.27 -5.75 -6.35
C LEU A 55 -2.52 -4.60 -7.02
N GLY A 56 -2.40 -3.49 -6.31
CA GLY A 56 -1.55 -2.36 -6.69
C GLY A 56 -0.11 -2.56 -6.23
N CYS A 57 0.85 -2.38 -7.14
CA CYS A 57 2.27 -2.32 -6.82
C CYS A 57 2.94 -1.31 -7.74
N VAL A 58 3.61 -0.31 -7.16
CA VAL A 58 4.24 0.77 -7.95
C VAL A 58 5.55 0.31 -8.56
N THR A 59 6.32 -0.48 -7.83
CA THR A 59 7.64 -0.96 -8.25
C THR A 59 7.63 -2.49 -8.41
N PRO A 60 6.98 -3.04 -9.47
CA PRO A 60 6.80 -4.48 -9.64
C PRO A 60 8.06 -5.15 -10.18
N VAL A 61 9.17 -5.06 -9.43
CA VAL A 61 10.48 -5.64 -9.77
C VAL A 61 10.97 -6.57 -8.68
N GLY A 62 11.87 -7.49 -9.03
CA GLY A 62 12.44 -8.45 -8.09
C GLY A 62 11.37 -9.21 -7.32
N GLU A 63 11.39 -9.14 -5.99
CA GLU A 63 10.42 -9.83 -5.12
C GLU A 63 8.98 -9.29 -5.25
N GLN A 64 8.79 -8.13 -5.86
CA GLN A 64 7.47 -7.52 -6.14
C GLN A 64 7.03 -7.75 -7.60
N GLY A 65 7.88 -8.40 -8.41
CA GLY A 65 7.61 -8.68 -9.82
C GLY A 65 6.80 -9.96 -10.06
N ALA A 66 6.70 -10.32 -11.33
CA ALA A 66 6.11 -11.58 -11.83
C ALA A 66 4.72 -11.88 -11.24
N ASP A 67 3.83 -10.91 -11.26
CA ASP A 67 2.48 -10.97 -10.69
C ASP A 67 2.47 -11.41 -9.23
N ILE A 68 2.87 -10.50 -8.37
CA ILE A 68 2.92 -10.73 -6.92
C ILE A 68 1.53 -11.04 -6.34
N ALA A 69 0.44 -10.59 -6.98
CA ALA A 69 -0.92 -10.90 -6.53
C ALA A 69 -1.16 -12.41 -6.59
N ARG A 70 -0.93 -13.01 -7.74
CA ARG A 70 -1.10 -14.46 -7.88
C ARG A 70 -0.13 -15.25 -7.00
N THR A 71 1.12 -14.79 -6.89
CA THR A 71 2.11 -15.40 -6.00
C THR A 71 1.64 -15.40 -4.55
N ALA A 72 1.08 -14.28 -4.08
CA ALA A 72 0.59 -14.15 -2.69
C ALA A 72 -0.62 -15.05 -2.41
N VAL A 73 -1.55 -15.19 -3.36
CA VAL A 73 -2.69 -16.14 -3.26
C VAL A 73 -2.19 -17.55 -2.97
N LEU A 74 -1.23 -18.01 -3.75
CA LEU A 74 -0.67 -19.37 -3.62
C LEU A 74 0.13 -19.55 -2.32
N ASP A 75 0.95 -18.56 -1.96
CA ASP A 75 1.76 -18.58 -0.72
C ASP A 75 0.89 -18.50 0.54
N ALA A 76 -0.26 -17.82 0.47
CA ALA A 76 -1.24 -17.77 1.55
C ALA A 76 -1.99 -19.09 1.76
N GLY A 77 -1.87 -20.04 0.84
CA GLY A 77 -2.59 -21.32 0.85
C GLY A 77 -4.06 -21.20 0.44
N TRP A 78 -4.43 -20.15 -0.30
CA TRP A 78 -5.77 -19.97 -0.82
C TRP A 78 -6.07 -20.91 -1.98
N ALA A 79 -7.33 -21.04 -2.34
CA ALA A 79 -7.77 -21.90 -3.45
C ALA A 79 -7.04 -21.56 -4.76
N GLN A 80 -6.62 -22.58 -5.50
CA GLN A 80 -5.90 -22.40 -6.77
C GLN A 80 -6.76 -21.77 -7.86
N THR A 81 -8.07 -21.72 -7.67
CA THR A 81 -9.03 -21.08 -8.56
C THR A 81 -8.98 -19.55 -8.49
N VAL A 82 -8.51 -18.97 -7.40
CA VAL A 82 -8.41 -17.51 -7.23
C VAL A 82 -7.40 -16.94 -8.23
N ALA A 83 -7.85 -16.11 -9.13
CA ALA A 83 -6.97 -15.40 -10.05
C ALA A 83 -6.14 -14.33 -9.32
N GLY A 84 -5.23 -13.68 -10.01
CA GLY A 84 -4.49 -12.55 -9.47
C GLY A 84 -4.02 -11.64 -10.60
N VAL A 85 -4.08 -10.34 -10.36
CA VAL A 85 -3.54 -9.33 -11.26
C VAL A 85 -2.82 -8.25 -10.48
N THR A 86 -1.62 -7.92 -10.92
CA THR A 86 -0.84 -6.80 -10.38
C THR A 86 -0.86 -5.65 -11.38
N GLN A 87 -1.24 -4.46 -10.90
CA GLN A 87 -1.33 -3.26 -11.72
C GLN A 87 -0.63 -2.07 -11.05
N SER A 88 -0.28 -1.06 -11.85
CA SER A 88 0.29 0.18 -11.37
C SER A 88 -0.45 1.40 -11.93
N ARG A 89 -0.83 2.29 -11.02
CA ARG A 89 -1.24 3.68 -11.28
C ARG A 89 -0.46 4.59 -10.32
N PHE A 90 0.85 4.33 -10.20
CA PHE A 90 1.73 5.01 -9.26
C PHE A 90 1.14 5.04 -7.84
N CYS A 91 1.24 6.17 -7.13
CA CYS A 91 0.76 6.29 -5.74
C CYS A 91 -0.74 6.00 -5.55
N ALA A 92 -1.54 6.00 -6.62
CA ALA A 92 -2.96 5.65 -6.61
C ALA A 92 -3.24 4.16 -6.85
N SER A 93 -2.22 3.30 -6.97
CA SER A 93 -2.39 1.88 -7.34
C SER A 93 -3.33 1.12 -6.41
N GLY A 94 -3.23 1.34 -5.09
CA GLY A 94 -4.13 0.70 -4.13
C GLY A 94 -5.58 1.13 -4.29
N LEU A 95 -5.84 2.42 -4.51
CA LEU A 95 -7.19 2.93 -4.79
C LEU A 95 -7.72 2.39 -6.12
N GLU A 96 -6.88 2.36 -7.14
CA GLU A 96 -7.25 1.81 -8.45
C GLU A 96 -7.63 0.34 -8.37
N SER A 97 -6.95 -0.45 -7.55
CA SER A 97 -7.33 -1.85 -7.31
C SER A 97 -8.74 -1.97 -6.76
N VAL A 98 -9.13 -1.10 -5.83
CA VAL A 98 -10.50 -1.07 -5.28
C VAL A 98 -11.50 -0.63 -6.35
N ASN A 99 -11.16 0.37 -7.17
CA ASN A 99 -12.02 0.82 -8.27
C ASN A 99 -12.25 -0.30 -9.30
N LEU A 100 -11.19 -1.02 -9.69
CA LEU A 100 -11.26 -2.14 -10.62
C LEU A 100 -12.11 -3.29 -10.05
N ALA A 101 -11.89 -3.67 -8.80
CA ALA A 101 -12.70 -4.68 -8.12
C ALA A 101 -14.18 -4.28 -8.07
N THR A 102 -14.46 -3.02 -7.73
CA THR A 102 -15.82 -2.48 -7.74
C THR A 102 -16.46 -2.57 -9.14
N ALA A 103 -15.71 -2.20 -10.18
CA ALA A 103 -16.21 -2.27 -11.55
C ALA A 103 -16.48 -3.71 -12.01
N LYS A 104 -15.62 -4.67 -11.65
CA LYS A 104 -15.81 -6.10 -11.93
C LYS A 104 -17.12 -6.63 -11.29
N ILE A 105 -17.36 -6.33 -10.02
CA ILE A 105 -18.61 -6.70 -9.32
C ILE A 105 -19.82 -6.03 -9.97
N MET A 106 -19.76 -4.70 -10.20
CA MET A 106 -20.90 -3.95 -10.75
C MET A 106 -21.25 -4.36 -12.18
N SER A 107 -20.27 -4.84 -12.96
CA SER A 107 -20.49 -5.36 -14.32
C SER A 107 -21.05 -6.79 -14.34
N GLY A 108 -21.03 -7.50 -13.21
CA GLY A 108 -21.40 -8.91 -13.14
C GLY A 108 -20.35 -9.86 -13.70
N MET A 109 -19.10 -9.37 -13.88
CA MET A 109 -17.98 -10.19 -14.32
C MET A 109 -17.50 -11.14 -13.22
N GLU A 110 -17.53 -10.67 -11.97
CA GLU A 110 -17.10 -11.38 -10.78
C GLU A 110 -18.07 -11.12 -9.63
N ASP A 111 -18.11 -12.04 -8.67
CA ASP A 111 -19.02 -11.96 -7.51
C ASP A 111 -18.28 -11.56 -6.23
N MET A 112 -17.02 -11.98 -6.06
CA MET A 112 -16.23 -11.68 -4.88
C MET A 112 -14.76 -11.40 -5.26
N VAL A 113 -14.30 -10.19 -4.98
CA VAL A 113 -12.94 -9.73 -5.30
C VAL A 113 -12.23 -9.22 -4.05
N VAL A 114 -10.98 -9.56 -3.91
CA VAL A 114 -10.09 -8.94 -2.92
C VAL A 114 -9.23 -7.90 -3.62
N ALA A 115 -9.16 -6.69 -3.08
CA ALA A 115 -8.39 -5.59 -3.64
C ALA A 115 -7.46 -4.97 -2.60
N GLY A 116 -6.29 -4.55 -3.01
CA GLY A 116 -5.33 -3.91 -2.11
C GLY A 116 -4.06 -3.46 -2.80
N GLY A 117 -2.96 -3.44 -2.05
CA GLY A 117 -1.66 -3.07 -2.57
C GLY A 117 -0.52 -3.46 -1.64
N VAL A 118 0.67 -3.53 -2.20
CA VAL A 118 1.91 -3.76 -1.47
C VAL A 118 3.02 -2.88 -2.02
N GLU A 119 3.85 -2.36 -1.12
CA GLU A 119 5.08 -1.65 -1.49
C GLU A 119 6.11 -1.79 -0.38
N SER A 120 7.17 -2.53 -0.63
CA SER A 120 8.27 -2.71 0.34
C SER A 120 9.40 -1.73 0.04
N MET A 121 9.19 -0.46 0.37
CA MET A 121 10.12 0.63 0.07
C MET A 121 11.47 0.52 0.80
N SER A 122 11.59 -0.29 1.84
CA SER A 122 12.86 -0.58 2.51
C SER A 122 13.74 -1.57 1.75
N ARG A 123 13.13 -2.42 0.89
CA ARG A 123 13.80 -3.44 0.09
C ARG A 123 14.01 -2.98 -1.36
N TRP A 124 13.02 -2.30 -1.92
CA TRP A 124 13.03 -1.81 -3.30
C TRP A 124 12.90 -0.28 -3.31
N ALA A 125 13.94 0.39 -3.79
CA ALA A 125 13.96 1.85 -3.83
C ALA A 125 12.92 2.37 -4.83
N MET A 126 12.34 3.51 -4.52
CA MET A 126 11.45 4.22 -5.45
C MET A 126 12.15 4.46 -6.79
N GLY A 127 11.48 4.15 -7.91
CA GLY A 127 12.03 4.28 -9.25
C GLY A 127 12.91 3.11 -9.71
N SER A 128 13.03 2.00 -8.94
CA SER A 128 13.75 0.80 -9.37
C SER A 128 13.11 0.13 -10.59
N ASP A 129 11.86 0.41 -10.89
CA ASP A 129 11.14 -0.02 -12.08
C ASP A 129 11.57 0.74 -13.34
N GLY A 130 12.32 1.82 -13.20
CA GLY A 130 12.80 2.64 -14.31
C GLY A 130 11.66 3.44 -14.97
N GLY A 131 11.66 3.42 -16.29
CA GLY A 131 10.62 4.06 -17.09
C GLY A 131 11.15 5.19 -17.98
N ALA A 132 10.43 5.41 -19.08
CA ALA A 132 10.87 6.34 -20.11
C ALA A 132 10.96 7.80 -19.61
N TRP A 133 10.16 8.18 -18.63
CA TRP A 133 10.22 9.54 -18.06
C TRP A 133 11.59 9.89 -17.49
N VAL A 134 12.30 8.92 -16.92
CA VAL A 134 13.61 9.12 -16.31
C VAL A 134 14.74 8.74 -17.28
N MET A 135 14.52 7.70 -18.10
CA MET A 135 15.59 7.08 -18.90
C MET A 135 15.69 7.62 -20.33
N ASP A 136 14.60 8.19 -20.88
CA ASP A 136 14.58 8.73 -22.24
C ASP A 136 14.52 10.26 -22.21
N PRO A 137 15.61 10.97 -22.60
CA PRO A 137 15.63 12.43 -22.57
C PRO A 137 14.55 13.10 -23.44
N ARG A 138 14.15 12.46 -24.54
CA ARG A 138 13.10 12.98 -25.41
C ARG A 138 11.72 12.92 -24.73
N VAL A 139 11.43 11.78 -24.08
CA VAL A 139 10.18 11.60 -23.32
C VAL A 139 10.16 12.53 -22.10
N ASN A 140 11.28 12.62 -21.38
CA ASN A 140 11.41 13.52 -20.23
C ASN A 140 11.09 14.97 -20.63
N SER A 141 11.75 15.49 -21.66
CA SER A 141 11.53 16.86 -22.17
C SER A 141 10.13 17.05 -22.75
N GLY A 142 9.64 16.09 -23.54
CA GLY A 142 8.34 16.19 -24.22
C GLY A 142 7.14 16.10 -23.28
N THR A 143 7.29 15.46 -22.13
CA THR A 143 6.24 15.34 -21.09
C THR A 143 6.40 16.37 -19.97
N ALA A 144 7.42 17.22 -20.03
CA ALA A 144 7.78 18.16 -18.96
C ALA A 144 7.85 17.48 -17.58
N PHE A 145 8.46 16.28 -17.53
CA PHE A 145 8.54 15.51 -16.29
C PHE A 145 9.38 16.26 -15.25
N ILE A 146 8.80 16.47 -14.08
CA ILE A 146 9.44 17.09 -12.93
C ILE A 146 9.32 16.15 -11.73
N PRO A 147 10.40 15.89 -10.98
CA PRO A 147 10.34 15.13 -9.74
C PRO A 147 9.33 15.72 -8.76
N GLN A 148 8.59 14.86 -8.07
CA GLN A 148 7.46 15.24 -7.20
C GLN A 148 7.83 16.28 -6.12
N GLY A 149 9.01 16.19 -5.52
CA GLY A 149 9.48 17.16 -4.53
C GLY A 149 9.63 18.58 -5.10
N ILE A 150 10.19 18.68 -6.32
CA ILE A 150 10.32 19.97 -7.02
C ILE A 150 8.94 20.53 -7.39
N SER A 151 8.00 19.66 -7.81
CA SER A 151 6.62 20.08 -8.10
C SER A 151 5.92 20.61 -6.85
N ALA A 152 6.15 20.00 -5.69
CA ALA A 152 5.60 20.46 -4.40
C ALA A 152 6.17 21.84 -4.01
N ASP A 153 7.46 22.06 -4.17
CA ASP A 153 8.10 23.36 -3.91
C ASP A 153 7.59 24.44 -4.87
N LEU A 154 7.37 24.09 -6.13
CA LEU A 154 6.77 24.99 -7.10
C LEU A 154 5.34 25.40 -6.71
N ILE A 155 4.52 24.45 -6.30
CA ILE A 155 3.15 24.72 -5.81
C ILE A 155 3.21 25.64 -4.60
N ALA A 156 4.07 25.36 -3.63
CA ALA A 156 4.23 26.21 -2.45
C ALA A 156 4.63 27.65 -2.83
N THR A 157 5.52 27.80 -3.82
CA THR A 157 5.93 29.11 -4.32
C THR A 157 4.78 29.85 -5.02
N LEU A 158 4.04 29.17 -5.88
CA LEU A 158 2.93 29.77 -6.64
C LEU A 158 1.75 30.18 -5.75
N GLU A 159 1.45 29.35 -4.74
CA GLU A 159 0.34 29.60 -3.81
C GLU A 159 0.76 30.45 -2.59
N GLY A 160 2.04 30.81 -2.46
CA GLY A 160 2.54 31.65 -1.39
C GLY A 160 2.64 30.98 -0.02
N PHE A 161 2.72 29.65 0.03
CA PHE A 161 2.93 28.91 1.29
C PHE A 161 4.37 29.09 1.79
N GLY A 162 4.49 29.60 3.01
CA GLY A 162 5.77 29.75 3.70
C GLY A 162 6.18 28.50 4.45
N ARG A 163 7.41 28.51 4.97
CA ARG A 163 7.97 27.40 5.76
C ARG A 163 7.10 27.08 6.98
N ALA A 164 6.61 28.10 7.67
CA ALA A 164 5.78 27.94 8.87
C ALA A 164 4.44 27.24 8.59
N ASP A 165 3.84 27.50 7.41
CA ASP A 165 2.61 26.82 6.99
C ASP A 165 2.82 25.33 6.79
N LEU A 166 3.92 24.97 6.12
CA LEU A 166 4.27 23.57 5.85
C LEU A 166 4.61 22.81 7.13
N ASP A 167 5.38 23.42 8.02
CA ASP A 167 5.77 22.82 9.29
C ASP A 167 4.55 22.68 10.23
N GLY A 168 3.68 23.68 10.26
CA GLY A 168 2.41 23.63 11.01
C GLY A 168 1.53 22.48 10.55
N PHE A 169 1.38 22.32 9.23
CA PHE A 169 0.63 21.22 8.64
C PHE A 169 1.24 19.84 9.00
N ALA A 170 2.56 19.71 8.93
CA ALA A 170 3.27 18.48 9.26
C ALA A 170 3.13 18.14 10.77
N ALA A 171 3.30 19.11 11.65
CA ALA A 171 3.15 18.94 13.10
C ALA A 171 1.72 18.48 13.46
N GLU A 172 0.70 19.13 12.89
CA GLU A 172 -0.70 18.74 13.10
C GLU A 172 -1.00 17.34 12.56
N SER A 173 -0.44 16.94 11.42
CA SER A 173 -0.56 15.59 10.88
C SER A 173 -0.01 14.53 11.84
N HIS A 174 1.19 14.75 12.40
CA HIS A 174 1.77 13.87 13.41
C HIS A 174 0.95 13.83 14.70
N ARG A 175 0.47 14.97 15.17
CA ARG A 175 -0.39 15.07 16.36
C ARG A 175 -1.65 14.24 16.21
N ARG A 176 -2.35 14.36 15.07
CA ARG A 176 -3.57 13.58 14.77
C ARG A 176 -3.30 12.08 14.69
N ALA A 177 -2.21 11.70 14.04
CA ALA A 177 -1.82 10.31 13.92
C ALA A 177 -1.47 9.69 15.30
N ALA A 178 -0.72 10.41 16.12
CA ALA A 178 -0.37 10.00 17.48
C ALA A 178 -1.63 9.84 18.37
N GLN A 179 -2.56 10.80 18.29
CA GLN A 179 -3.83 10.72 19.00
C GLN A 179 -4.64 9.49 18.55
N ALA A 180 -4.75 9.24 17.25
CA ALA A 180 -5.48 8.10 16.73
C ALA A 180 -4.88 6.76 17.19
N GLN A 181 -3.55 6.67 17.25
CA GLN A 181 -2.86 5.49 17.81
C GLN A 181 -3.15 5.33 19.31
N ALA A 182 -3.04 6.40 20.11
CA ALA A 182 -3.28 6.36 21.55
C ALA A 182 -4.73 5.98 21.91
N GLU A 183 -5.69 6.41 21.09
CA GLU A 183 -7.11 6.08 21.23
C GLU A 183 -7.49 4.70 20.65
N GLY A 184 -6.54 3.96 20.09
CA GLY A 184 -6.77 2.62 19.52
C GLY A 184 -7.65 2.61 18.28
N ARG A 185 -7.75 3.73 17.54
CA ARG A 185 -8.64 3.85 16.36
C ARG A 185 -8.30 2.87 15.24
N PHE A 186 -7.06 2.36 15.20
CA PHE A 186 -6.60 1.41 14.20
C PHE A 186 -6.66 -0.07 14.64
N ALA A 187 -7.12 -0.36 15.86
CA ALA A 187 -7.10 -1.71 16.44
C ALA A 187 -7.87 -2.75 15.59
N ARG A 188 -8.91 -2.31 14.86
CA ARG A 188 -9.70 -3.21 14.00
C ARG A 188 -9.07 -3.44 12.63
N SER A 189 -8.24 -2.53 12.15
CA SER A 189 -7.69 -2.58 10.78
C SER A 189 -6.25 -3.05 10.73
N ILE A 190 -5.44 -2.81 11.76
CA ILE A 190 -4.04 -3.25 11.79
C ILE A 190 -3.95 -4.74 12.14
N VAL A 191 -3.25 -5.47 11.30
CA VAL A 191 -2.81 -6.85 11.54
C VAL A 191 -1.31 -6.79 11.86
N PRO A 192 -0.88 -7.17 13.07
CA PRO A 192 0.54 -7.22 13.40
C PRO A 192 1.31 -8.14 12.46
N VAL A 193 2.53 -7.75 12.13
CA VAL A 193 3.46 -8.59 11.38
C VAL A 193 4.36 -9.33 12.36
N THR A 194 4.41 -10.64 12.25
CA THR A 194 5.26 -11.50 13.08
C THR A 194 6.33 -12.18 12.24
N ASP A 195 7.41 -12.59 12.88
CA ASP A 195 8.42 -13.46 12.27
C ASP A 195 7.94 -14.93 12.19
N ILE A 196 8.81 -15.81 11.68
CA ILE A 196 8.51 -17.26 11.54
C ILE A 196 8.32 -17.98 12.88
N ASN A 197 8.78 -17.39 13.99
CA ASN A 197 8.65 -17.93 15.34
C ASN A 197 7.44 -17.34 16.07
N GLY A 198 6.66 -16.45 15.40
CA GLY A 198 5.52 -15.78 16.00
C GLY A 198 5.88 -14.54 16.83
N MET A 199 7.15 -14.09 16.82
CA MET A 199 7.54 -12.86 17.51
C MET A 199 7.10 -11.64 16.71
N VAL A 200 6.53 -10.66 17.40
CA VAL A 200 6.05 -9.42 16.75
C VAL A 200 7.23 -8.61 16.23
N MET A 201 7.24 -8.39 14.90
CA MET A 201 8.17 -7.49 14.23
C MET A 201 7.67 -6.05 14.31
N LEU A 202 6.38 -5.84 14.08
CA LEU A 202 5.73 -4.54 14.15
C LEU A 202 4.21 -4.70 14.37
N ASP A 203 3.64 -3.93 15.30
CA ASP A 203 2.21 -3.94 15.66
C ASP A 203 1.52 -2.58 15.51
N ARG A 204 2.27 -1.53 15.20
CA ARG A 204 1.78 -0.15 15.03
C ARG A 204 2.59 0.59 13.99
N ASP A 205 2.03 1.68 13.47
CA ASP A 205 2.74 2.52 12.49
C ASP A 205 4.01 3.13 13.11
N GLU A 206 5.15 2.82 12.53
CA GLU A 206 6.48 3.17 13.04
C GLU A 206 6.86 4.63 12.76
N THR A 207 6.22 5.26 11.78
CA THR A 207 6.63 6.58 11.27
C THR A 207 6.00 7.77 11.98
N VAL A 208 5.08 7.52 12.91
CA VAL A 208 4.43 8.58 13.69
C VAL A 208 5.40 9.15 14.71
N ARG A 209 5.55 10.47 14.73
CA ARG A 209 6.46 11.22 15.63
C ARG A 209 5.66 12.17 16.52
N PRO A 210 5.25 11.72 17.73
CA PRO A 210 4.37 12.53 18.61
C PRO A 210 4.96 13.86 19.06
N GLY A 211 6.29 13.96 19.11
CA GLY A 211 7.00 15.17 19.55
C GLY A 211 7.36 16.15 18.42
N THR A 212 6.74 16.02 17.24
CA THR A 212 7.00 16.96 16.14
C THR A 212 6.43 18.34 16.48
N SER A 213 7.29 19.37 16.42
CA SER A 213 6.95 20.78 16.63
C SER A 213 7.32 21.63 15.43
N VAL A 214 6.91 22.89 15.43
CA VAL A 214 7.25 23.89 14.41
C VAL A 214 8.61 24.56 14.70
N GLU A 215 9.17 24.35 15.90
CA GLU A 215 10.47 24.88 16.36
C GLU A 215 11.65 23.98 15.97
#